data_374351e78b6a54750e2ae611e5404d47
#
_entry.id   374351e78b6a54750e2ae611e5404d47
#
_cell.length_a   1.000
_cell.length_b   1.000
_cell.length_c   1.000
_cell.angle_alpha   90.00
_cell.angle_beta   90.00
_cell.angle_gamma   90.00
#
_symmetry.space_group_name_H-M   'P 1'
#
loop_
_entity.id
_entity.type
_entity.pdbx_description
1 polymer ?
#
loop_
_entity_poly.entity_id
_entity_poly.type
_entity_poly.pdbx_seq_one_letter_code
_entity_poly.pdbx_strand_id
1 'polypeptide(L)'
;RLASDFRAVECLIKAGAFDSMGVNRHSLVEAVDGIIKSVESDSRRNLEGQLDLFSVMSGESQTSDTDSYEIKPFPEYSHTELLQQEKEVSGLYLSGHPLDAYREQSARFASNSIKELTGEDAHKLDDNHVRIVCTIVKNRMMTTKSNTMMAFTSVEDLTGTMEVIVFPRVLDTFRDALKENAVVVIEGRLSVREDEPSKLMAESISPIEGYDPKRPQANRPNLMRDAAQRLYVRLPSRSCPEYAKVINLLEIFDGDMPVIFYLEDVKQKLAAPRRLYASGHPLLFQELKRLLGERNVATK
;
A
#
# COMPACT_ATOMS: atom_id res chain seq x y z
N ARG A 1 0.98 -20.63 -30.87
CA ARG A 1 -0.05 -21.46 -30.19
C ARG A 1 0.56 -22.16 -28.95
N LEU A 2 1.59 -22.99 -29.08
CA LEU A 2 2.21 -23.75 -28.00
C LEU A 2 2.65 -22.95 -26.77
N ALA A 3 3.34 -21.81 -26.98
CA ALA A 3 3.77 -20.94 -25.88
C ALA A 3 2.60 -20.26 -25.15
N SER A 4 1.45 -20.12 -25.83
CA SER A 4 0.20 -19.62 -25.25
C SER A 4 -0.47 -20.68 -24.38
N ASP A 5 -0.46 -21.92 -24.84
CA ASP A 5 -1.11 -23.05 -24.14
C ASP A 5 -0.33 -23.40 -22.87
N PHE A 6 1.01 -23.37 -22.91
CA PHE A 6 1.88 -23.53 -21.76
C PHE A 6 1.56 -22.51 -20.64
N ARG A 7 1.51 -21.21 -20.97
CA ARG A 7 1.20 -20.16 -20.00
C ARG A 7 -0.21 -20.30 -19.41
N ALA A 8 -1.18 -20.72 -20.23
CA ALA A 8 -2.53 -20.90 -19.76
C ALA A 8 -2.62 -22.04 -18.72
N VAL A 9 -1.94 -23.18 -18.98
CA VAL A 9 -1.89 -24.30 -18.04
C VAL A 9 -1.14 -23.91 -16.75
N GLU A 10 -0.02 -23.21 -16.87
CA GLU A 10 0.75 -22.70 -15.71
C GLU A 10 -0.12 -21.76 -14.85
N CYS A 11 -0.86 -20.83 -15.46
CA CYS A 11 -1.79 -19.96 -14.75
C CYS A 11 -2.90 -20.74 -14.03
N LEU A 12 -3.44 -21.78 -14.65
CA LEU A 12 -4.44 -22.65 -14.02
C LEU A 12 -3.86 -23.44 -12.83
N ILE A 13 -2.63 -23.93 -12.94
CA ILE A 13 -1.95 -24.59 -11.82
C ILE A 13 -1.76 -23.61 -10.67
N LYS A 14 -1.23 -22.41 -10.93
CA LYS A 14 -1.03 -21.36 -9.94
C LYS A 14 -2.32 -20.89 -9.29
N ALA A 15 -3.43 -20.91 -10.04
CA ALA A 15 -4.76 -20.63 -9.52
C ALA A 15 -5.38 -21.78 -8.70
N GLY A 16 -4.72 -22.94 -8.61
CA GLY A 16 -5.22 -24.10 -7.85
C GLY A 16 -6.25 -24.97 -8.56
N ALA A 17 -6.43 -24.82 -9.88
CA ALA A 17 -7.42 -25.58 -10.64
C ALA A 17 -7.16 -27.09 -10.62
N PHE A 18 -5.95 -27.53 -10.29
CA PHE A 18 -5.53 -28.94 -10.26
C PHE A 18 -5.30 -29.48 -8.85
N ASP A 19 -5.61 -28.75 -7.79
CA ASP A 19 -5.39 -29.16 -6.39
C ASP A 19 -6.10 -30.49 -6.06
N SER A 20 -7.24 -30.75 -6.71
CA SER A 20 -7.99 -32.02 -6.54
C SER A 20 -7.26 -33.26 -7.04
N MET A 21 -6.19 -33.10 -7.82
CA MET A 21 -5.41 -34.25 -8.34
C MET A 21 -4.45 -34.84 -7.30
N GLY A 22 -4.29 -34.21 -6.13
CA GLY A 22 -3.43 -34.71 -5.06
C GLY A 22 -1.92 -34.50 -5.30
N VAL A 23 -1.55 -33.76 -6.35
CA VAL A 23 -0.18 -33.32 -6.63
C VAL A 23 -0.07 -31.87 -6.29
N ASN A 24 1.01 -31.49 -5.60
CA ASN A 24 1.20 -30.10 -5.19
C ASN A 24 1.51 -29.19 -6.39
N ARG A 25 1.22 -27.88 -6.23
CA ARG A 25 1.33 -26.90 -7.32
C ARG A 25 2.78 -26.73 -7.80
N HIS A 26 3.76 -26.77 -6.90
CA HIS A 26 5.17 -26.66 -7.26
C HIS A 26 5.60 -27.81 -8.18
N SER A 27 5.26 -29.06 -7.83
CA SER A 27 5.56 -30.22 -8.65
C SER A 27 4.89 -30.16 -10.03
N LEU A 28 3.65 -29.64 -10.10
CA LEU A 28 2.95 -29.46 -11.37
C LEU A 28 3.57 -28.36 -12.25
N VAL A 29 3.97 -27.24 -11.67
CA VAL A 29 4.63 -26.14 -12.41
C VAL A 29 5.93 -26.61 -13.02
N GLU A 30 6.76 -27.35 -12.26
CA GLU A 30 8.02 -27.89 -12.74
C GLU A 30 7.83 -28.99 -13.81
N ALA A 31 6.72 -29.72 -13.75
CA ALA A 31 6.44 -30.82 -14.68
C ALA A 31 5.72 -30.38 -15.97
N VAL A 32 5.07 -29.22 -16.00
CA VAL A 32 4.14 -28.80 -17.06
C VAL A 32 4.78 -28.81 -18.45
N ASP A 33 6.02 -28.35 -18.59
CA ASP A 33 6.73 -28.34 -19.87
C ASP A 33 7.00 -29.77 -20.39
N GLY A 34 7.39 -30.68 -19.51
CA GLY A 34 7.58 -32.09 -19.82
C GLY A 34 6.28 -32.80 -20.20
N ILE A 35 5.21 -32.53 -19.45
CA ILE A 35 3.89 -33.11 -19.73
C ILE A 35 3.39 -32.67 -21.11
N ILE A 36 3.45 -31.40 -21.44
CA ILE A 36 3.00 -30.88 -22.73
C ILE A 36 3.79 -31.48 -23.86
N LYS A 37 5.12 -31.58 -23.74
CA LYS A 37 5.97 -32.22 -24.76
C LYS A 37 5.67 -33.72 -24.94
N SER A 38 5.40 -34.42 -23.86
CA SER A 38 4.97 -35.84 -23.92
C SER A 38 3.66 -35.97 -24.68
N VAL A 39 2.62 -35.23 -24.30
CA VAL A 39 1.30 -35.25 -24.97
C VAL A 39 1.41 -34.89 -26.46
N GLU A 40 2.25 -33.93 -26.82
CA GLU A 40 2.47 -33.59 -28.22
C GLU A 40 3.18 -34.68 -29.01
N SER A 41 4.17 -35.32 -28.40
CA SER A 41 4.87 -36.44 -28.98
C SER A 41 3.89 -37.60 -29.26
N ASP A 42 3.04 -37.89 -28.29
CA ASP A 42 2.02 -38.93 -28.40
C ASP A 42 0.95 -38.56 -29.45
N SER A 43 0.53 -37.32 -29.49
CA SER A 43 -0.41 -36.83 -30.51
C SER A 43 0.18 -36.92 -31.92
N ARG A 44 1.46 -36.61 -32.12
CA ARG A 44 2.14 -36.77 -33.43
C ARG A 44 2.26 -38.23 -33.79
N ARG A 45 2.67 -39.12 -32.87
CA ARG A 45 2.72 -40.59 -33.07
C ARG A 45 1.34 -41.12 -33.46
N ASN A 46 0.27 -40.67 -32.82
CA ASN A 46 -1.09 -41.08 -33.15
C ASN A 46 -1.59 -40.50 -34.49
N LEU A 47 -1.10 -39.32 -34.97
CA LEU A 47 -1.43 -38.79 -36.28
C LEU A 47 -0.59 -39.41 -37.41
N GLU A 48 0.67 -39.75 -37.16
CA GLU A 48 1.55 -40.46 -38.08
C GLU A 48 1.26 -41.98 -38.05
N GLY A 49 0.83 -42.51 -36.90
CA GLY A 49 0.28 -43.83 -36.72
C GLY A 49 -1.17 -43.91 -37.14
N GLN A 50 -1.49 -43.46 -38.36
CA GLN A 50 -2.63 -44.03 -39.07
C GLN A 50 -2.51 -45.55 -38.92
N LEU A 51 -3.22 -46.05 -37.90
CA LEU A 51 -3.44 -47.43 -37.60
C LEU A 51 -2.71 -48.33 -38.59
N ASP A 52 -1.57 -48.85 -38.23
CA ASP A 52 -1.03 -49.98 -38.93
C ASP A 52 -2.03 -51.11 -38.72
N LEU A 53 -3.00 -51.13 -39.62
CA LEU A 53 -4.08 -52.14 -39.66
C LEU A 53 -3.49 -53.54 -39.66
N PHE A 54 -2.21 -53.70 -40.00
CA PHE A 54 -1.44 -54.92 -39.97
C PHE A 54 -0.98 -55.30 -38.56
N SER A 55 -0.71 -54.35 -37.66
CA SER A 55 -0.35 -54.68 -36.26
C SER A 55 -1.53 -55.19 -35.46
N VAL A 56 -2.75 -54.77 -35.79
CA VAL A 56 -4.00 -55.31 -35.19
C VAL A 56 -4.29 -56.72 -35.69
N MET A 57 -3.89 -57.05 -36.91
CA MET A 57 -4.07 -58.42 -37.46
C MET A 57 -3.02 -59.43 -36.96
N SER A 58 -1.85 -58.99 -36.49
CA SER A 58 -0.81 -59.89 -35.98
C SER A 58 -0.98 -60.30 -34.51
N GLY A 59 -2.01 -59.86 -33.82
CA GLY A 59 -2.34 -60.31 -32.47
C GLY A 59 -1.35 -59.92 -31.37
N GLU A 60 -0.39 -59.03 -31.66
CA GLU A 60 0.45 -58.40 -30.65
C GLU A 60 -0.37 -57.34 -29.94
N SER A 61 -0.89 -57.67 -28.80
CA SER A 61 -1.39 -56.73 -27.83
C SER A 61 -0.20 -55.84 -27.40
N GLN A 62 0.05 -54.78 -28.20
CA GLN A 62 0.83 -53.68 -27.67
C GLN A 62 -0.03 -53.09 -26.55
N THR A 63 0.26 -53.52 -25.32
CA THR A 63 0.03 -52.67 -24.16
C THR A 63 0.64 -51.36 -24.56
N SER A 64 -0.19 -50.38 -24.82
CA SER A 64 0.23 -49.00 -24.97
C SER A 64 0.88 -48.64 -23.62
N ASP A 65 2.20 -48.86 -23.54
CA ASP A 65 3.03 -48.13 -22.60
C ASP A 65 2.85 -46.66 -23.01
N THR A 66 1.75 -46.08 -22.56
CA THR A 66 1.66 -44.65 -22.42
C THR A 66 2.78 -44.34 -21.45
N ASP A 67 3.91 -43.85 -21.98
CA ASP A 67 5.00 -43.31 -21.18
C ASP A 67 4.35 -42.25 -20.29
N SER A 68 3.80 -42.71 -19.17
CA SER A 68 3.19 -41.79 -18.20
C SER A 68 4.32 -40.91 -17.67
N TYR A 69 4.28 -39.65 -18.04
CA TYR A 69 5.27 -38.68 -17.56
C TYR A 69 5.29 -38.72 -16.03
N GLU A 70 6.40 -39.13 -15.46
CA GLU A 70 6.57 -39.22 -14.01
C GLU A 70 6.83 -37.80 -13.42
N ILE A 71 5.86 -37.34 -12.64
CA ILE A 71 5.98 -36.04 -11.95
C ILE A 71 6.93 -36.17 -10.76
N LYS A 72 8.05 -35.50 -10.80
CA LYS A 72 9.01 -35.46 -9.69
C LYS A 72 8.39 -34.70 -8.52
N PRO A 73 8.44 -35.22 -7.28
CA PRO A 73 7.93 -34.52 -6.12
C PRO A 73 8.87 -33.39 -5.70
N PHE A 74 8.32 -32.20 -5.58
CA PHE A 74 8.97 -31.03 -4.99
C PHE A 74 8.25 -30.65 -3.69
N PRO A 75 8.92 -29.97 -2.73
CA PRO A 75 8.24 -29.39 -1.58
C PRO A 75 7.27 -28.30 -2.07
N GLU A 76 6.07 -28.24 -1.47
CA GLU A 76 5.08 -27.21 -1.84
C GLU A 76 5.59 -25.81 -1.55
N TYR A 77 5.09 -24.84 -2.29
CA TYR A 77 5.27 -23.43 -2.01
C TYR A 77 4.77 -23.08 -0.61
N SER A 78 5.36 -22.06 0.01
CA SER A 78 4.82 -21.55 1.26
C SER A 78 3.39 -21.00 1.06
N HIS A 79 2.59 -21.00 2.12
CA HIS A 79 1.22 -20.49 2.03
C HIS A 79 1.14 -19.04 1.48
N THR A 80 2.10 -18.20 1.84
CA THR A 80 2.19 -16.84 1.33
C THR A 80 2.47 -16.78 -0.16
N GLU A 81 3.35 -17.66 -0.66
CA GLU A 81 3.66 -17.75 -2.09
C GLU A 81 2.46 -18.26 -2.89
N LEU A 82 1.72 -19.25 -2.37
CA LEU A 82 0.49 -19.76 -3.00
C LEU A 82 -0.54 -18.63 -3.17
N LEU A 83 -0.81 -17.86 -2.10
CA LEU A 83 -1.73 -16.74 -2.15
C LEU A 83 -1.26 -15.65 -3.13
N GLN A 84 0.05 -15.40 -3.18
CA GLN A 84 0.62 -14.45 -4.13
C GLN A 84 0.43 -14.90 -5.57
N GLN A 85 0.68 -16.19 -5.88
CA GLN A 85 0.46 -16.75 -7.20
C GLN A 85 -1.02 -16.68 -7.62
N GLU A 86 -1.95 -17.01 -6.72
CA GLU A 86 -3.38 -16.84 -6.98
C GLU A 86 -3.74 -15.41 -7.35
N LYS A 87 -3.27 -14.44 -6.56
CA LYS A 87 -3.50 -13.01 -6.79
C LYS A 87 -2.90 -12.53 -8.12
N GLU A 88 -1.69 -13.00 -8.46
CA GLU A 88 -1.02 -12.64 -9.71
C GLU A 88 -1.80 -13.09 -10.94
N VAL A 89 -2.31 -14.34 -10.94
CA VAL A 89 -2.95 -14.94 -12.13
C VAL A 89 -4.45 -14.68 -12.23
N SER A 90 -5.16 -14.58 -11.10
CA SER A 90 -6.62 -14.39 -11.05
C SER A 90 -7.07 -12.98 -10.64
N GLY A 91 -6.16 -12.20 -10.06
CA GLY A 91 -6.47 -10.91 -9.44
C GLY A 91 -7.10 -11.02 -8.05
N LEU A 92 -7.35 -12.23 -7.55
CA LEU A 92 -8.03 -12.52 -6.28
C LEU A 92 -7.25 -13.55 -5.47
N TYR A 93 -7.42 -13.53 -4.16
CA TYR A 93 -7.02 -14.64 -3.30
C TYR A 93 -8.14 -15.68 -3.30
N LEU A 94 -7.87 -16.92 -3.69
CA LEU A 94 -8.86 -17.98 -3.83
C LEU A 94 -8.90 -18.91 -2.63
N SER A 95 -7.75 -19.26 -2.06
CA SER A 95 -7.64 -20.20 -0.95
C SER A 95 -7.61 -19.57 0.44
N GLY A 96 -7.57 -18.24 0.54
CA GLY A 96 -7.54 -17.49 1.81
C GLY A 96 -7.02 -16.08 1.61
N HIS A 97 -6.90 -15.31 2.70
CA HIS A 97 -6.34 -13.96 2.67
C HIS A 97 -5.07 -13.89 3.51
N PRO A 98 -4.03 -13.10 3.12
CA PRO A 98 -2.80 -12.96 3.93
C PRO A 98 -3.05 -12.57 5.39
N LEU A 99 -4.13 -11.82 5.65
CA LEU A 99 -4.55 -11.44 7.01
C LEU A 99 -5.23 -12.55 7.81
N ASP A 100 -5.58 -13.69 7.21
CA ASP A 100 -6.25 -14.77 7.94
C ASP A 100 -5.40 -15.33 9.07
N ALA A 101 -4.08 -15.43 8.86
CA ALA A 101 -3.12 -15.82 9.89
C ALA A 101 -3.02 -14.80 11.05
N TYR A 102 -3.46 -13.57 10.83
CA TYR A 102 -3.30 -12.45 11.76
C TYR A 102 -4.65 -11.90 12.27
N ARG A 103 -5.75 -12.66 12.15
CA ARG A 103 -7.11 -12.18 12.53
C ARG A 103 -7.19 -11.66 13.95
N GLU A 104 -6.62 -12.38 14.92
CA GLU A 104 -6.64 -11.97 16.33
C GLU A 104 -5.82 -10.69 16.56
N GLN A 105 -4.64 -10.61 15.94
CA GLN A 105 -3.79 -9.43 16.03
C GLN A 105 -4.45 -8.23 15.33
N SER A 106 -5.08 -8.45 14.16
CA SER A 106 -5.82 -7.42 13.45
C SER A 106 -6.95 -6.85 14.29
N ALA A 107 -7.78 -7.70 14.91
CA ALA A 107 -8.85 -7.27 15.80
C ALA A 107 -8.34 -6.51 17.03
N ARG A 108 -7.14 -6.84 17.51
CA ARG A 108 -6.53 -6.19 18.68
C ARG A 108 -5.84 -4.87 18.34
N PHE A 109 -5.23 -4.78 17.16
CA PHE A 109 -4.37 -3.66 16.79
C PHE A 109 -5.10 -2.61 15.95
N ALA A 110 -6.01 -2.98 15.09
CA ALA A 110 -6.79 -2.03 14.29
C ALA A 110 -7.74 -1.20 15.18
N SER A 111 -7.84 0.10 14.91
CA SER A 111 -8.90 0.94 15.49
C SER A 111 -10.12 0.99 14.58
N ASN A 112 -9.90 0.86 13.27
CA ASN A 112 -10.93 0.95 12.23
C ASN A 112 -10.63 -0.04 11.11
N SER A 113 -11.67 -0.49 10.43
CA SER A 113 -11.59 -1.23 9.17
C SER A 113 -11.52 -0.26 7.98
N ILE A 114 -10.95 -0.72 6.86
CA ILE A 114 -10.92 0.11 5.63
C ILE A 114 -12.33 0.47 5.17
N LYS A 115 -13.30 -0.44 5.32
CA LYS A 115 -14.70 -0.16 4.99
C LYS A 115 -15.28 1.02 5.77
N GLU A 116 -14.95 1.14 7.06
CA GLU A 116 -15.39 2.29 7.87
C GLU A 116 -14.73 3.59 7.41
N LEU A 117 -13.46 3.54 7.00
CA LEU A 117 -12.69 4.69 6.56
C LEU A 117 -13.02 5.16 5.12
N THR A 118 -13.67 4.31 4.32
CA THR A 118 -14.07 4.60 2.94
C THR A 118 -15.59 4.71 2.75
N GLY A 119 -16.36 4.42 3.79
CA GLY A 119 -17.83 4.44 3.78
C GLY A 119 -18.42 5.85 3.85
N GLU A 120 -19.74 5.95 3.79
CA GLU A 120 -20.49 7.21 3.84
C GLU A 120 -20.21 8.05 5.08
N ASP A 121 -19.93 7.39 6.22
CA ASP A 121 -19.63 8.05 7.50
C ASP A 121 -18.16 8.45 7.67
N ALA A 122 -17.30 8.21 6.69
CA ALA A 122 -15.86 8.53 6.75
C ALA A 122 -15.59 10.02 7.02
N HIS A 123 -16.48 10.91 6.58
CA HIS A 123 -16.37 12.35 6.83
C HIS A 123 -16.35 12.70 8.33
N LYS A 124 -16.96 11.88 9.20
CA LYS A 124 -16.95 12.06 10.66
C LYS A 124 -15.59 11.76 11.26
N LEU A 125 -14.76 11.02 10.52
CA LEU A 125 -13.41 10.60 10.91
C LEU A 125 -12.31 11.43 10.23
N ASP A 126 -12.66 12.47 9.48
CA ASP A 126 -11.69 13.35 8.84
C ASP A 126 -10.74 13.96 9.87
N ASP A 127 -9.45 14.01 9.53
CA ASP A 127 -8.32 14.43 10.40
C ASP A 127 -8.16 13.62 11.71
N ASN A 128 -8.94 12.56 11.91
CA ASN A 128 -8.77 11.68 13.05
C ASN A 128 -7.57 10.76 12.86
N HIS A 129 -6.89 10.49 13.97
CA HIS A 129 -5.82 9.51 14.01
C HIS A 129 -6.41 8.09 14.05
N VAL A 130 -6.12 7.31 13.03
CA VAL A 130 -6.62 5.94 12.88
C VAL A 130 -5.46 4.95 12.71
N ARG A 131 -5.74 3.71 13.02
CA ARG A 131 -4.80 2.62 12.87
C ARG A 131 -5.48 1.46 12.16
N ILE A 132 -4.88 1.03 11.06
CA ILE A 132 -5.34 -0.10 10.26
C ILE A 132 -4.31 -1.22 10.26
N VAL A 133 -4.77 -2.45 10.11
CA VAL A 133 -3.96 -3.63 9.82
C VAL A 133 -4.31 -4.08 8.42
N CYS A 134 -3.33 -4.10 7.54
CA CYS A 134 -3.57 -4.30 6.11
C CYS A 134 -2.40 -5.01 5.43
N THR A 135 -2.65 -5.49 4.23
CA THR A 135 -1.63 -6.00 3.30
C THR A 135 -1.30 -4.94 2.27
N ILE A 136 -0.04 -4.75 1.95
CA ILE A 136 0.40 -3.86 0.88
C ILE A 136 0.18 -4.55 -0.47
N VAL A 137 -0.71 -4.00 -1.29
CA VAL A 137 -1.01 -4.52 -2.63
C VAL A 137 -0.03 -4.00 -3.66
N LYS A 138 0.21 -2.68 -3.64
CA LYS A 138 1.07 -2.01 -4.61
C LYS A 138 1.70 -0.78 -4.01
N ASN A 139 2.93 -0.51 -4.40
CA ASN A 139 3.66 0.66 -3.96
C ASN A 139 4.17 1.47 -5.17
N ARG A 140 3.73 2.72 -5.29
CA ARG A 140 4.13 3.62 -6.36
C ARG A 140 4.92 4.80 -5.80
N MET A 141 6.21 4.83 -6.09
CA MET A 141 7.09 5.94 -5.73
C MET A 141 6.90 7.14 -6.67
N MET A 142 6.88 8.34 -6.12
CA MET A 142 6.83 9.58 -6.88
C MET A 142 7.80 10.62 -6.31
N THR A 143 8.37 11.41 -7.20
CA THR A 143 9.19 12.56 -6.81
C THR A 143 8.30 13.79 -6.64
N THR A 144 8.41 14.45 -5.51
CA THR A 144 7.71 15.71 -5.24
C THR A 144 8.34 16.88 -6.01
N LYS A 145 7.65 18.02 -6.05
CA LYS A 145 8.19 19.26 -6.64
C LYS A 145 9.48 19.74 -5.94
N SER A 146 9.67 19.37 -4.69
CA SER A 146 10.89 19.68 -3.90
C SER A 146 12.01 18.64 -4.07
N ASN A 147 11.92 17.77 -5.08
CA ASN A 147 12.89 16.72 -5.40
C ASN A 147 13.08 15.69 -4.26
N THR A 148 12.07 15.47 -3.44
CA THR A 148 12.03 14.44 -2.41
C THR A 148 11.13 13.28 -2.85
N MET A 149 11.40 12.07 -2.37
CA MET A 149 10.60 10.89 -2.72
C MET A 149 9.41 10.75 -1.76
N MET A 150 8.24 10.42 -2.29
CA MET A 150 7.06 10.01 -1.54
C MET A 150 6.45 8.76 -2.17
N ALA A 151 5.58 8.06 -1.45
CA ALA A 151 4.92 6.89 -1.99
C ALA A 151 3.40 7.00 -1.88
N PHE A 152 2.72 6.48 -2.91
CA PHE A 152 1.30 6.15 -2.90
C PHE A 152 1.19 4.64 -2.81
N THR A 153 0.70 4.14 -1.70
CA THR A 153 0.63 2.72 -1.38
C THR A 153 -0.82 2.28 -1.36
N SER A 154 -1.20 1.36 -2.25
CA SER A 154 -2.50 0.71 -2.19
C SER A 154 -2.45 -0.39 -1.16
N VAL A 155 -3.36 -0.39 -0.21
CA VAL A 155 -3.47 -1.40 0.85
C VAL A 155 -4.86 -2.02 0.85
N GLU A 156 -4.94 -3.25 1.33
CA GLU A 156 -6.22 -3.95 1.51
C GLU A 156 -6.30 -4.63 2.88
N ASP A 157 -7.50 -4.70 3.41
CA ASP A 157 -7.86 -5.53 4.54
C ASP A 157 -8.98 -6.52 4.13
N LEU A 158 -9.54 -7.24 5.09
CA LEU A 158 -10.66 -8.17 4.84
C LEU A 158 -11.95 -7.47 4.38
N THR A 159 -12.03 -6.14 4.44
CA THR A 159 -13.25 -5.35 4.23
C THR A 159 -13.20 -4.45 3.00
N GLY A 160 -12.02 -4.13 2.48
CA GLY A 160 -11.85 -3.26 1.33
C GLY A 160 -10.41 -2.87 1.02
N THR A 161 -10.28 -1.90 0.13
CA THR A 161 -9.00 -1.33 -0.31
C THR A 161 -8.99 0.17 -0.14
N MET A 162 -7.82 0.75 0.16
CA MET A 162 -7.64 2.19 0.21
C MET A 162 -6.24 2.63 -0.21
N GLU A 163 -6.08 3.91 -0.51
CA GLU A 163 -4.79 4.51 -0.79
C GLU A 163 -4.19 5.15 0.47
N VAL A 164 -2.92 4.86 0.71
CA VAL A 164 -2.12 5.43 1.80
C VAL A 164 -1.06 6.34 1.20
N ILE A 165 -0.97 7.57 1.68
CA ILE A 165 0.06 8.53 1.28
C ILE A 165 1.20 8.46 2.29
N VAL A 166 2.38 8.13 1.79
CA VAL A 166 3.60 8.03 2.61
C VAL A 166 4.52 9.20 2.24
N PHE A 167 4.56 10.19 3.11
CA PHE A 167 5.39 11.37 2.92
C PHE A 167 6.89 11.06 3.06
N PRO A 168 7.78 11.90 2.50
CA PRO A 168 9.22 11.61 2.45
C PRO A 168 9.84 11.20 3.77
N ARG A 169 9.54 11.89 4.87
CA ARG A 169 10.10 11.56 6.19
C ARG A 169 9.67 10.19 6.69
N VAL A 170 8.40 9.82 6.46
CA VAL A 170 7.87 8.50 6.83
C VAL A 170 8.47 7.44 5.93
N LEU A 171 8.59 7.74 4.63
CA LEU A 171 9.19 6.84 3.65
C LEU A 171 10.66 6.52 4.00
N ASP A 172 11.45 7.52 4.36
CA ASP A 172 12.86 7.34 4.74
C ASP A 172 13.01 6.46 5.98
N THR A 173 12.06 6.57 6.91
CA THR A 173 12.11 5.81 8.18
C THR A 173 11.60 4.38 8.04
N PHE A 174 10.56 4.16 7.23
CA PHE A 174 9.83 2.88 7.17
C PHE A 174 9.89 2.19 5.80
N ARG A 175 10.84 2.55 4.97
CA ARG A 175 10.99 2.04 3.60
C ARG A 175 11.02 0.51 3.53
N ASP A 176 11.70 -0.13 4.48
CA ASP A 176 11.84 -1.58 4.52
C ASP A 176 10.52 -2.32 4.82
N ALA A 177 9.57 -1.64 5.45
CA ALA A 177 8.25 -2.17 5.75
C ALA A 177 7.29 -2.08 4.53
N LEU A 178 7.61 -1.25 3.52
CA LEU A 178 6.78 -1.01 2.34
C LEU A 178 7.06 -2.02 1.22
N LYS A 179 7.02 -3.30 1.54
CA LYS A 179 7.16 -4.38 0.55
C LYS A 179 5.78 -4.87 0.12
N GLU A 180 5.61 -5.15 -1.16
CA GLU A 180 4.38 -5.75 -1.68
C GLU A 180 4.12 -7.10 -0.98
N ASN A 181 2.86 -7.38 -0.71
CA ASN A 181 2.37 -8.53 0.06
C ASN A 181 2.79 -8.59 1.55
N ALA A 182 3.47 -7.56 2.07
CA ALA A 182 3.75 -7.48 3.50
C ALA A 182 2.48 -7.14 4.30
N VAL A 183 2.30 -7.80 5.44
CA VAL A 183 1.25 -7.48 6.41
C VAL A 183 1.80 -6.46 7.40
N VAL A 184 1.15 -5.30 7.44
CA VAL A 184 1.63 -4.14 8.22
C VAL A 184 0.53 -3.53 9.06
N VAL A 185 0.95 -2.86 10.12
CA VAL A 185 0.14 -1.93 10.90
C VAL A 185 0.51 -0.52 10.46
N ILE A 186 -0.47 0.24 9.98
CA ILE A 186 -0.29 1.62 9.56
C ILE A 186 -1.07 2.52 10.50
N GLU A 187 -0.39 3.49 11.08
CA GLU A 187 -1.02 4.56 11.86
C GLU A 187 -0.91 5.86 11.08
N GLY A 188 -1.95 6.67 11.11
CA GLY A 188 -1.97 7.93 10.39
C GLY A 188 -3.26 8.70 10.58
N ARG A 189 -3.41 9.77 9.80
CA ARG A 189 -4.60 10.60 9.79
C ARG A 189 -5.41 10.35 8.53
N LEU A 190 -6.70 10.21 8.73
CA LEU A 190 -7.64 10.09 7.62
C LEU A 190 -7.81 11.46 6.95
N SER A 191 -7.80 11.48 5.63
CA SER A 191 -8.14 12.66 4.83
C SER A 191 -9.33 12.33 3.95
N VAL A 192 -10.43 13.02 4.19
CA VAL A 192 -11.68 12.87 3.43
C VAL A 192 -11.94 14.16 2.68
N ARG A 193 -12.16 14.05 1.36
CA ARG A 193 -12.54 15.19 0.50
C ARG A 193 -13.83 14.86 -0.23
N GLU A 194 -14.67 15.86 -0.49
CA GLU A 194 -16.01 15.66 -1.06
C GLU A 194 -16.01 14.94 -2.42
N ASP A 195 -14.98 15.15 -3.25
CA ASP A 195 -14.92 14.62 -4.62
C ASP A 195 -13.81 13.56 -4.83
N GLU A 196 -13.15 13.10 -3.76
CA GLU A 196 -12.07 12.12 -3.86
C GLU A 196 -12.29 10.97 -2.87
N PRO A 197 -11.84 9.74 -3.21
CA PRO A 197 -11.80 8.65 -2.24
C PRO A 197 -10.97 9.04 -1.01
N SER A 198 -11.42 8.59 0.17
CA SER A 198 -10.69 8.79 1.42
C SER A 198 -9.27 8.22 1.33
N LYS A 199 -8.29 8.94 1.86
CA LYS A 199 -6.87 8.54 1.87
C LYS A 199 -6.33 8.58 3.28
N LEU A 200 -5.44 7.67 3.61
CA LEU A 200 -4.74 7.67 4.89
C LEU A 200 -3.37 8.31 4.72
N MET A 201 -3.11 9.37 5.46
CA MET A 201 -1.78 9.99 5.55
C MET A 201 -0.96 9.25 6.61
N ALA A 202 -0.04 8.40 6.19
CA ALA A 202 0.75 7.58 7.10
C ALA A 202 1.65 8.44 7.98
N GLU A 203 1.67 8.14 9.28
CA GLU A 203 2.60 8.68 10.27
C GLU A 203 3.59 7.61 10.73
N SER A 204 3.17 6.33 10.76
CA SER A 204 4.04 5.20 11.03
C SER A 204 3.58 3.94 10.30
N ILE A 205 4.55 3.07 9.96
CA ILE A 205 4.32 1.81 9.28
C ILE A 205 5.21 0.77 9.97
N SER A 206 4.63 -0.31 10.44
CA SER A 206 5.37 -1.38 11.13
C SER A 206 4.90 -2.75 10.67
N PRO A 207 5.80 -3.72 10.47
CA PRO A 207 5.38 -5.09 10.27
C PRO A 207 4.51 -5.55 11.44
N ILE A 208 3.49 -6.35 11.17
CA ILE A 208 2.59 -6.85 12.22
C ILE A 208 3.35 -7.75 13.21
N GLU A 209 4.35 -8.45 12.71
CA GLU A 209 5.24 -9.29 13.50
C GLU A 209 6.13 -8.42 14.39
N GLY A 210 5.85 -8.42 15.69
CA GLY A 210 6.58 -7.60 16.66
C GLY A 210 6.00 -6.20 16.88
N TYR A 211 4.85 -5.89 16.32
CA TYR A 211 4.13 -4.67 16.64
C TYR A 211 3.60 -4.72 18.10
N ASP A 212 3.96 -3.72 18.88
CA ASP A 212 3.45 -3.52 20.25
C ASP A 212 2.78 -2.14 20.35
N PRO A 213 1.44 -2.09 20.53
CA PRO A 213 0.71 -0.83 20.65
C PRO A 213 1.09 -0.01 21.89
N LYS A 214 1.71 -0.63 22.89
CA LYS A 214 2.16 0.02 24.12
C LYS A 214 3.60 0.54 24.05
N ARG A 215 4.36 0.06 23.08
CA ARG A 215 5.74 0.51 22.92
C ARG A 215 5.71 1.93 22.35
N PRO A 216 6.25 2.93 23.07
CA PRO A 216 6.46 4.24 22.46
C PRO A 216 7.33 3.98 21.23
N GLN A 217 6.77 4.20 20.04
CA GLN A 217 7.57 4.06 18.84
C GLN A 217 8.61 5.19 18.88
N ALA A 218 9.82 4.82 19.31
CA ALA A 218 10.95 5.74 19.46
C ALA A 218 11.33 6.42 18.14
N ASN A 219 10.74 5.97 17.03
CA ASN A 219 10.86 6.53 15.68
C ASN A 219 9.53 7.01 15.10
N ARG A 220 8.54 7.37 15.92
CA ARG A 220 7.51 8.24 15.35
C ARG A 220 8.25 9.50 14.91
N PRO A 221 8.35 9.79 13.61
CA PRO A 221 8.68 11.14 13.23
C PRO A 221 7.59 11.98 13.89
N ASN A 222 8.01 12.68 14.92
CA ASN A 222 7.11 13.52 15.69
C ASN A 222 6.76 14.68 14.76
N LEU A 223 5.79 14.46 13.88
CA LEU A 223 5.26 15.49 12.98
C LEU A 223 4.79 16.71 13.77
N MET A 224 4.72 16.58 15.10
CA MET A 224 4.46 17.69 16.02
C MET A 224 5.62 18.02 16.98
N ARG A 225 6.77 17.29 16.97
CA ARG A 225 7.85 17.51 17.96
C ARG A 225 9.24 17.77 17.40
N ASP A 226 9.54 17.43 16.17
CA ASP A 226 10.60 18.17 15.53
C ASP A 226 10.03 19.55 15.37
N ALA A 227 10.57 20.47 16.14
CA ALA A 227 10.18 21.84 16.15
C ALA A 227 10.14 22.36 14.70
N ALA A 228 9.04 22.08 14.03
CA ALA A 228 8.67 22.84 12.88
C ALA A 228 8.71 24.24 13.42
N GLN A 229 9.70 25.01 13.00
CA GLN A 229 9.81 26.41 13.37
C GLN A 229 8.42 26.99 13.20
N ARG A 230 7.76 27.30 14.31
CA ARG A 230 6.43 27.89 14.29
C ARG A 230 6.61 29.37 14.08
N LEU A 231 5.88 29.91 13.14
CA LEU A 231 5.83 31.34 12.94
C LEU A 231 4.82 31.95 13.90
N TYR A 232 5.29 32.75 14.81
CA TYR A 232 4.46 33.53 15.72
C TYR A 232 4.29 34.94 15.18
N VAL A 233 3.04 35.33 14.96
CA VAL A 233 2.68 36.66 14.47
C VAL A 233 1.79 37.33 15.49
N ARG A 234 2.28 38.46 16.04
CA ARG A 234 1.54 39.27 17.01
C ARG A 234 0.78 40.38 16.30
N LEU A 235 -0.51 40.47 16.58
CA LEU A 235 -1.43 41.39 15.95
C LEU A 235 -2.32 42.07 17.01
N PRO A 236 -2.69 43.38 16.84
CA PRO A 236 -3.58 44.07 17.76
C PRO A 236 -4.96 43.40 17.88
N SER A 237 -5.60 43.07 16.73
CA SER A 237 -6.90 42.42 16.66
C SER A 237 -7.10 41.75 15.30
N ARG A 238 -8.17 40.92 15.17
CA ARG A 238 -8.58 40.37 13.87
C ARG A 238 -9.14 41.42 12.90
N SER A 239 -9.60 42.55 13.41
CA SER A 239 -10.22 43.62 12.62
C SER A 239 -9.22 44.68 12.19
N CYS A 240 -7.94 44.53 12.53
CA CYS A 240 -6.92 45.48 12.11
C CYS A 240 -6.57 45.33 10.62
N PRO A 241 -6.24 46.42 9.91
CA PRO A 241 -5.91 46.36 8.48
C PRO A 241 -4.67 45.50 8.17
N GLU A 242 -3.78 45.37 9.16
CA GLU A 242 -2.58 44.51 9.07
C GLU A 242 -2.96 43.02 9.00
N TYR A 243 -4.05 42.60 9.65
CA TYR A 243 -4.46 41.21 9.64
C TYR A 243 -4.76 40.71 8.23
N ALA A 244 -5.52 41.49 7.43
CA ALA A 244 -5.83 41.12 6.04
C ALA A 244 -4.56 41.04 5.18
N LYS A 245 -3.60 41.92 5.38
CA LYS A 245 -2.32 41.92 4.65
C LYS A 245 -1.47 40.69 5.02
N VAL A 246 -1.45 40.31 6.30
CA VAL A 246 -0.76 39.11 6.76
C VAL A 246 -1.37 37.85 6.16
N ILE A 247 -2.72 37.74 6.12
CA ILE A 247 -3.39 36.64 5.47
C ILE A 247 -2.98 36.50 4.00
N ASN A 248 -3.04 37.60 3.24
CA ASN A 248 -2.64 37.62 1.82
C ASN A 248 -1.17 37.19 1.63
N LEU A 249 -0.27 37.66 2.50
CA LEU A 249 1.13 37.22 2.45
C LEU A 249 1.29 35.74 2.72
N LEU A 250 0.57 35.19 3.69
CA LEU A 250 0.61 33.77 4.01
C LEU A 250 0.01 32.91 2.88
N GLU A 251 -1.02 33.38 2.18
CA GLU A 251 -1.60 32.71 1.00
C GLU A 251 -0.63 32.72 -0.20
N ILE A 252 0.16 33.77 -0.37
CA ILE A 252 1.18 33.88 -1.44
C ILE A 252 2.39 32.97 -1.13
N PHE A 253 2.79 32.90 0.13
CA PHE A 253 3.95 32.14 0.60
C PHE A 253 3.52 30.86 1.33
N ASP A 254 2.59 30.10 0.74
CA ASP A 254 2.09 28.84 1.27
C ASP A 254 3.22 27.84 1.53
N GLY A 255 3.11 27.08 2.63
CA GLY A 255 4.12 26.12 3.06
C GLY A 255 3.66 25.24 4.22
N ASP A 256 4.62 24.60 4.88
CA ASP A 256 4.35 23.62 5.94
C ASP A 256 4.61 24.14 7.36
N MET A 257 5.05 25.41 7.51
CA MET A 257 5.36 25.99 8.82
C MET A 257 4.08 26.47 9.51
N PRO A 258 3.69 25.88 10.65
CA PRO A 258 2.50 26.31 11.39
C PRO A 258 2.60 27.78 11.84
N VAL A 259 1.52 28.53 11.63
CA VAL A 259 1.42 29.91 12.03
C VAL A 259 0.53 30.05 13.26
N ILE A 260 1.00 30.78 14.26
CA ILE A 260 0.26 31.08 15.48
C ILE A 260 0.10 32.59 15.58
N PHE A 261 -1.14 33.06 15.50
CA PHE A 261 -1.50 34.43 15.77
C PHE A 261 -1.63 34.67 17.27
N TYR A 262 -0.97 35.71 17.76
CA TYR A 262 -1.23 36.22 19.10
C TYR A 262 -2.01 37.53 18.95
N LEU A 263 -3.25 37.56 19.40
CA LEU A 263 -4.14 38.71 19.36
C LEU A 263 -4.08 39.44 20.71
N GLU A 264 -3.72 40.75 20.67
CA GLU A 264 -3.52 41.54 21.89
C GLU A 264 -4.84 41.91 22.58
N ASP A 265 -5.89 42.14 21.77
CA ASP A 265 -7.23 42.52 22.26
C ASP A 265 -7.82 41.46 23.18
N VAL A 266 -7.73 40.20 22.78
CA VAL A 266 -8.26 39.04 23.55
C VAL A 266 -7.19 38.32 24.35
N LYS A 267 -5.90 38.71 24.23
CA LYS A 267 -4.74 38.02 24.85
C LYS A 267 -4.69 36.52 24.59
N GLN A 268 -5.13 36.09 23.42
CA GLN A 268 -5.21 34.67 23.06
C GLN A 268 -4.26 34.32 21.92
N LYS A 269 -3.77 33.05 21.98
CA LYS A 269 -3.05 32.43 20.89
C LYS A 269 -4.04 31.64 20.04
N LEU A 270 -4.06 31.91 18.75
CA LEU A 270 -4.90 31.22 17.77
C LEU A 270 -4.04 30.53 16.76
N ALA A 271 -4.21 29.23 16.59
CA ALA A 271 -3.57 28.49 15.51
C ALA A 271 -4.23 28.84 14.17
N ALA A 272 -3.43 29.15 13.17
CA ALA A 272 -3.92 29.37 11.82
C ALA A 272 -4.38 28.02 11.19
N PRO A 273 -5.43 28.02 10.35
CA PRO A 273 -5.77 26.86 9.57
C PRO A 273 -4.63 26.52 8.58
N ARG A 274 -4.50 25.26 8.18
CA ARG A 274 -3.40 24.75 7.34
C ARG A 274 -3.18 25.55 6.04
N ARG A 275 -4.24 26.08 5.44
CA ARG A 275 -4.17 26.94 4.25
C ARG A 275 -3.38 28.25 4.47
N LEU A 276 -3.10 28.61 5.71
CA LEU A 276 -2.33 29.78 6.10
C LEU A 276 -0.99 29.40 6.74
N TYR A 277 -0.51 28.19 6.53
CA TYR A 277 0.83 27.81 6.96
C TYR A 277 1.86 28.49 6.07
N ALA A 278 2.95 28.91 6.66
CA ALA A 278 3.96 29.72 6.02
C ALA A 278 5.05 28.88 5.35
N SER A 279 5.59 29.37 4.24
CA SER A 279 6.86 28.86 3.71
C SER A 279 8.03 29.38 4.57
N GLY A 280 9.13 28.60 4.62
CA GLY A 280 10.38 29.08 5.26
C GLY A 280 11.15 30.11 4.44
N HIS A 281 10.51 30.78 3.47
CA HIS A 281 11.19 31.67 2.54
C HIS A 281 11.61 32.99 3.22
N PRO A 282 12.88 33.42 3.09
CA PRO A 282 13.39 34.63 3.76
C PRO A 282 12.60 35.93 3.47
N LEU A 283 12.08 36.07 2.23
CA LEU A 283 11.26 37.20 1.83
C LEU A 283 9.96 37.32 2.63
N LEU A 284 9.31 36.20 2.97
CA LEU A 284 8.13 36.25 3.81
C LEU A 284 8.42 36.89 5.16
N PHE A 285 9.50 36.44 5.81
CA PHE A 285 9.91 37.04 7.10
C PHE A 285 10.27 38.53 7.01
N GLN A 286 10.91 38.92 5.92
CA GLN A 286 11.22 40.34 5.70
C GLN A 286 9.94 41.18 5.56
N GLU A 287 8.98 40.72 4.74
CA GLU A 287 7.73 41.46 4.52
C GLU A 287 6.85 41.48 5.79
N LEU A 288 6.77 40.35 6.52
CA LEU A 288 6.06 40.30 7.80
C LEU A 288 6.70 41.23 8.85
N LYS A 289 8.04 41.30 8.96
CA LYS A 289 8.75 42.19 9.86
C LYS A 289 8.59 43.65 9.45
N ARG A 290 8.58 43.94 8.15
CA ARG A 290 8.33 45.27 7.61
C ARG A 290 6.92 45.79 7.93
N LEU A 291 5.93 44.87 7.84
CA LEU A 291 4.52 45.17 8.05
C LEU A 291 4.19 45.38 9.54
N LEU A 292 4.74 44.52 10.40
CA LEU A 292 4.34 44.41 11.81
C LEU A 292 5.43 44.91 12.80
N GLY A 293 6.64 45.09 12.32
CA GLY A 293 7.82 45.36 13.16
C GLY A 293 8.51 44.06 13.64
N GLU A 294 9.82 44.15 13.86
CA GLU A 294 10.67 42.99 14.20
C GLU A 294 10.24 42.23 15.46
N ARG A 295 9.68 42.93 16.46
CA ARG A 295 9.25 42.36 17.73
C ARG A 295 7.96 41.53 17.65
N ASN A 296 7.21 41.67 16.56
CA ASN A 296 5.89 41.07 16.39
C ASN A 296 5.93 39.80 15.51
N VAL A 297 7.10 39.43 15.00
CA VAL A 297 7.33 38.23 14.18
C VAL A 297 8.49 37.45 14.75
N ALA A 298 8.21 36.23 15.21
CA ALA A 298 9.22 35.35 15.79
C ALA A 298 9.04 33.92 15.26
N THR A 299 10.15 33.24 15.03
CA THR A 299 10.17 31.81 14.76
C THR A 299 10.72 31.07 16.00
N LYS A 300 10.04 30.04 16.43
CA LYS A 300 10.48 29.19 17.54
C LYS A 300 10.32 27.73 17.15
#